data_747cd58021acdfb216b61e8206070935
#
_entry.id   747cd58021acdfb216b61e8206070935
#
_cell.length_a   1.000
_cell.length_b   1.000
_cell.length_c   1.000
_cell.angle_alpha   90.00
_cell.angle_beta   90.00
_cell.angle_gamma   90.00
#
_symmetry.space_group_name_H-M   'P 1'
#
loop_
_entity.id
_entity.type
_entity.pdbx_description
1 polymer ?
#
loop_
_entity_poly.entity_id
_entity_poly.type
_entity_poly.pdbx_seq_one_letter_code
_entity_poly.pdbx_strand_id
1 'polypeptide(L)'
;MGKMKEEFMKMQEETINAMHDIAQQPSINQLNNNEMGKKTMQEKLRKQPEPVAETRIEALRRLYIENGLVEEDVYKDPRGFSTLKRTGIDKIASKNGITVGYEIVTLDLKEGECVVKAAATMKVGNDVRNMMDFGEASRDKNLTGGGKKWVVSMAKKRAMARVVMSLTGFYEQGMYSKDEMSFEEETGGDLPAKSGQ
;
A
#
# COMPACT_ATOMS: atom_id res chain seq x y z
N MET A 1 -12.23 -11.64 20.10
CA MET A 1 -12.27 -11.71 18.62
C MET A 1 -13.54 -11.17 17.97
N GLY A 2 -14.68 -11.00 18.66
CA GLY A 2 -15.94 -10.52 18.06
C GLY A 2 -15.98 -9.03 17.67
N LYS A 3 -15.56 -8.15 18.55
CA LYS A 3 -15.74 -6.69 18.38
C LYS A 3 -15.10 -6.07 17.13
N MET A 4 -13.90 -6.49 16.75
CA MET A 4 -13.22 -5.95 15.55
C MET A 4 -13.88 -6.41 14.23
N LYS A 5 -14.48 -7.61 14.23
CA LYS A 5 -15.21 -8.10 13.05
C LYS A 5 -16.54 -7.35 12.88
N GLU A 6 -17.21 -7.03 13.98
CA GLU A 6 -18.41 -6.20 13.97
C GLU A 6 -18.15 -4.76 13.52
N GLU A 7 -17.08 -4.13 14.01
CA GLU A 7 -16.68 -2.78 13.55
C GLU A 7 -16.31 -2.76 12.05
N PHE A 8 -15.63 -3.79 11.57
CA PHE A 8 -15.30 -3.91 10.14
C PHE A 8 -16.53 -4.11 9.27
N MET A 9 -17.48 -4.94 9.70
CA MET A 9 -18.75 -5.16 8.99
C MET A 9 -19.61 -3.90 8.99
N LYS A 10 -19.69 -3.18 10.11
CA LYS A 10 -20.41 -1.92 10.22
C LYS A 10 -19.82 -0.84 9.31
N MET A 11 -18.51 -0.78 9.20
CA MET A 11 -17.82 0.15 8.30
C MET A 11 -18.05 -0.17 6.82
N GLN A 12 -18.20 -1.45 6.45
CA GLN A 12 -18.57 -1.85 5.09
C GLN A 12 -20.01 -1.45 4.77
N GLU A 13 -20.96 -1.65 5.68
CA GLU A 13 -22.35 -1.22 5.50
C GLU A 13 -22.48 0.30 5.36
N GLU A 14 -21.79 1.07 6.20
CA GLU A 14 -21.79 2.54 6.10
C GLU A 14 -21.22 3.03 4.76
N THR A 15 -20.20 2.35 4.23
CA THR A 15 -19.61 2.69 2.92
C THR A 15 -20.55 2.36 1.77
N ILE A 16 -21.25 1.22 1.83
CA ILE A 16 -22.24 0.81 0.81
C ILE A 16 -23.43 1.77 0.80
N ASN A 17 -23.90 2.19 1.98
CA ASN A 17 -25.01 3.13 2.10
C ASN A 17 -24.64 4.52 1.58
N ALA A 18 -23.44 5.00 1.86
CA ALA A 18 -22.93 6.26 1.32
C ALA A 18 -22.81 6.25 -0.22
N MET A 19 -22.42 5.11 -0.82
CA MET A 19 -22.39 4.97 -2.27
C MET A 19 -23.79 4.95 -2.90
N HIS A 20 -24.77 4.38 -2.20
CA HIS A 20 -26.17 4.34 -2.68
C HIS A 20 -26.79 5.74 -2.70
N ASP A 21 -26.49 6.58 -1.71
CA ASP A 21 -26.99 7.96 -1.65
C ASP A 21 -26.40 8.86 -2.74
N ILE A 22 -25.12 8.63 -3.14
CA ILE A 22 -24.50 9.35 -4.25
C ILE A 22 -25.14 8.98 -5.61
N ALA A 23 -25.56 7.71 -5.77
CA ALA A 23 -26.18 7.23 -7.01
C ALA A 23 -27.60 7.75 -7.25
N GLN A 24 -28.28 8.26 -6.23
CA GLN A 24 -29.65 8.80 -6.32
C GLN A 24 -29.71 10.32 -6.56
N GLN A 25 -28.57 11.03 -6.71
CA GLN A 25 -28.59 12.45 -7.06
C GLN A 25 -28.96 12.65 -8.53
N PRO A 26 -29.93 13.53 -8.86
CA PRO A 26 -30.36 13.74 -10.23
C PRO A 26 -29.24 14.36 -11.07
N SER A 27 -29.07 13.82 -12.27
CA SER A 27 -28.09 14.25 -13.27
C SER A 27 -28.17 15.75 -13.55
N ILE A 28 -27.06 16.46 -13.52
CA ILE A 28 -26.89 17.92 -13.70
C ILE A 28 -27.35 18.43 -15.08
N ASN A 29 -27.75 17.57 -16.01
CA ASN A 29 -28.07 17.95 -17.39
C ASN A 29 -29.48 18.50 -17.66
N GLN A 30 -30.33 18.73 -16.65
CA GLN A 30 -31.70 19.23 -16.88
C GLN A 30 -31.98 20.68 -16.41
N LEU A 31 -30.98 21.46 -16.01
CA LEU A 31 -31.18 22.80 -15.44
C LEU A 31 -30.52 23.97 -16.22
N ASN A 32 -30.39 23.85 -17.53
CA ASN A 32 -29.87 24.94 -18.33
C ASN A 32 -30.98 25.58 -19.19
N ASN A 33 -31.75 26.49 -18.59
CA ASN A 33 -32.41 27.61 -19.32
C ASN A 33 -32.97 28.64 -18.33
N ASN A 34 -32.13 29.56 -17.87
CA ASN A 34 -32.53 30.94 -17.45
C ASN A 34 -31.30 31.72 -17.01
N GLU A 35 -31.08 32.87 -17.62
CA GLU A 35 -29.93 33.76 -17.31
C GLU A 35 -29.92 34.28 -15.87
N MET A 36 -31.04 34.27 -15.19
CA MET A 36 -31.16 34.63 -13.77
C MET A 36 -30.57 33.59 -12.83
N GLY A 37 -30.47 32.32 -13.30
CA GLY A 37 -29.85 31.20 -12.57
C GLY A 37 -28.32 31.25 -12.51
N LYS A 38 -27.65 31.92 -13.47
CA LYS A 38 -26.19 31.92 -13.57
C LYS A 38 -25.49 32.67 -12.43
N LYS A 39 -26.03 33.78 -11.96
CA LYS A 39 -25.48 34.53 -10.82
C LYS A 39 -25.64 33.80 -9.50
N THR A 40 -26.78 33.16 -9.29
CA THR A 40 -27.07 32.39 -8.06
C THR A 40 -26.26 31.09 -8.00
N MET A 41 -25.99 30.51 -9.17
CA MET A 41 -25.20 29.27 -9.26
C MET A 41 -23.70 29.51 -9.01
N GLN A 42 -23.15 30.62 -9.50
CA GLN A 42 -21.75 31.00 -9.20
C GLN A 42 -21.55 31.36 -7.71
N GLU A 43 -22.56 31.91 -7.05
CA GLU A 43 -22.49 32.24 -5.63
C GLU A 43 -22.66 30.99 -4.74
N LYS A 44 -23.44 29.97 -5.17
CA LYS A 44 -23.53 28.67 -4.53
C LYS A 44 -22.26 27.84 -4.72
N LEU A 45 -21.59 27.88 -5.88
CA LEU A 45 -20.31 27.24 -6.13
C LEU A 45 -19.17 27.82 -5.27
N ARG A 46 -19.22 29.12 -4.94
CA ARG A 46 -18.26 29.76 -4.02
C ARG A 46 -18.46 29.37 -2.55
N LYS A 47 -19.60 28.80 -2.19
CA LYS A 47 -19.95 28.37 -0.82
C LYS A 47 -19.82 26.85 -0.62
N GLN A 48 -19.37 26.09 -1.64
CA GLN A 48 -18.99 24.70 -1.40
C GLN A 48 -17.73 24.69 -0.53
N PRO A 49 -17.74 24.02 0.62
CA PRO A 49 -16.52 23.86 1.41
C PRO A 49 -15.45 23.25 0.51
N GLU A 50 -14.27 23.82 0.53
CA GLU A 50 -13.13 23.22 -0.18
C GLU A 50 -13.05 21.75 0.23
N PRO A 51 -12.79 20.82 -0.72
CA PRO A 51 -12.70 19.42 -0.39
C PRO A 51 -11.63 19.26 0.71
N VAL A 52 -12.06 18.81 1.87
CA VAL A 52 -11.15 18.54 2.99
C VAL A 52 -10.13 17.52 2.48
N ALA A 53 -8.85 17.89 2.52
CA ALA A 53 -7.79 16.98 2.08
C ALA A 53 -7.88 15.65 2.84
N GLU A 54 -7.94 14.55 2.09
CA GLU A 54 -7.98 13.20 2.66
C GLU A 54 -6.82 13.01 3.63
N THR A 55 -7.09 12.59 4.85
CA THR A 55 -6.02 12.28 5.80
C THR A 55 -5.26 11.01 5.39
N ARG A 56 -4.01 10.89 5.82
CA ARG A 56 -3.21 9.67 5.57
C ARG A 56 -3.92 8.38 5.99
N ILE A 57 -4.65 8.41 7.12
CA ILE A 57 -5.38 7.25 7.63
C ILE A 57 -6.54 6.88 6.71
N GLU A 58 -7.29 7.88 6.24
CA GLU A 58 -8.38 7.68 5.28
C GLU A 58 -7.86 7.15 3.95
N ALA A 59 -6.78 7.71 3.42
CA ALA A 59 -6.13 7.23 2.21
C ALA A 59 -5.68 5.77 2.33
N LEU A 60 -5.06 5.39 3.46
CA LEU A 60 -4.70 3.99 3.71
C LEU A 60 -5.93 3.09 3.77
N ARG A 61 -6.99 3.47 4.49
CA ARG A 61 -8.23 2.68 4.56
C ARG A 61 -8.82 2.46 3.18
N ARG A 62 -8.91 3.51 2.36
CA ARG A 62 -9.36 3.43 0.98
C ARG A 62 -8.52 2.45 0.18
N LEU A 63 -7.19 2.56 0.21
CA LEU A 63 -6.28 1.66 -0.49
C LEU A 63 -6.44 0.20 -0.05
N TYR A 64 -6.67 -0.06 1.24
CA TYR A 64 -6.93 -1.41 1.74
C TYR A 64 -8.23 -2.00 1.16
N ILE A 65 -9.30 -1.23 1.19
CA ILE A 65 -10.61 -1.65 0.67
C ILE A 65 -10.55 -1.88 -0.84
N GLU A 66 -10.00 -0.91 -1.58
CA GLU A 66 -9.87 -0.96 -3.03
C GLU A 66 -9.06 -2.17 -3.49
N ASN A 67 -8.06 -2.58 -2.74
CA ASN A 67 -7.20 -3.71 -3.08
C ASN A 67 -7.65 -5.04 -2.45
N GLY A 68 -8.74 -5.05 -1.68
CA GLY A 68 -9.27 -6.27 -1.04
C GLY A 68 -8.30 -6.87 -0.03
N LEU A 69 -7.54 -6.02 0.67
CA LEU A 69 -6.60 -6.46 1.69
C LEU A 69 -7.33 -6.83 2.96
N VAL A 70 -6.86 -7.87 3.63
CA VAL A 70 -7.36 -8.37 4.90
C VAL A 70 -6.25 -8.36 5.96
N GLU A 71 -6.60 -8.61 7.21
CA GLU A 71 -5.62 -8.56 8.32
C GLU A 71 -4.45 -9.56 8.13
N GLU A 72 -4.72 -10.69 7.49
CA GLU A 72 -3.72 -11.70 7.17
C GLU A 72 -2.65 -11.23 6.17
N ASP A 73 -2.94 -10.21 5.37
CA ASP A 73 -2.01 -9.60 4.41
C ASP A 73 -1.06 -8.60 5.06
N VAL A 74 -1.30 -8.28 6.33
CA VAL A 74 -0.53 -7.30 7.10
C VAL A 74 0.28 -8.01 8.17
N TYR A 75 1.51 -7.57 8.37
CA TYR A 75 2.32 -7.92 9.52
C TYR A 75 2.34 -6.73 10.48
N LYS A 76 1.95 -6.96 11.72
CA LYS A 76 2.04 -5.98 12.81
C LYS A 76 3.30 -6.28 13.61
N ASP A 77 4.27 -5.41 13.53
CA ASP A 77 5.48 -5.50 14.32
C ASP A 77 5.17 -5.17 15.80
N PRO A 78 5.77 -5.87 16.78
CA PRO A 78 5.59 -5.55 18.20
C PRO A 78 5.90 -4.10 18.57
N ARG A 79 6.73 -3.41 17.78
CA ARG A 79 7.06 -1.99 17.95
C ARG A 79 5.98 -1.03 17.43
N GLY A 80 4.85 -1.55 16.91
CA GLY A 80 3.71 -0.76 16.45
C GLY A 80 3.72 -0.45 14.95
N PHE A 81 4.69 -0.92 14.18
CA PHE A 81 4.71 -0.74 12.73
C PHE A 81 3.85 -1.80 12.05
N SER A 82 3.16 -1.38 10.98
CA SER A 82 2.43 -2.29 10.11
C SER A 82 3.10 -2.32 8.73
N THR A 83 3.30 -3.52 8.19
CA THR A 83 3.90 -3.73 6.87
C THR A 83 3.08 -4.71 6.06
N LEU A 84 3.12 -4.61 4.74
CA LEU A 84 2.45 -5.56 3.86
C LEU A 84 3.29 -6.84 3.72
N LYS A 85 2.62 -7.98 3.89
CA LYS A 85 3.19 -9.28 3.56
C LYS A 85 3.20 -9.46 2.04
N ARG A 86 3.96 -10.45 1.58
CA ARG A 86 4.03 -10.82 0.17
C ARG A 86 2.65 -11.10 -0.43
N THR A 87 1.78 -11.78 0.29
CA THR A 87 0.41 -12.08 -0.15
C THR A 87 -0.40 -10.82 -0.46
N GLY A 88 -0.27 -9.78 0.36
CA GLY A 88 -0.91 -8.49 0.13
C GLY A 88 -0.38 -7.81 -1.13
N ILE A 89 0.94 -7.82 -1.36
CA ILE A 89 1.56 -7.24 -2.56
C ILE A 89 1.10 -7.97 -3.82
N ASP A 90 1.03 -9.31 -3.79
CA ASP A 90 0.55 -10.11 -4.92
C ASP A 90 -0.93 -9.83 -5.22
N LYS A 91 -1.78 -9.63 -4.20
CA LYS A 91 -3.19 -9.22 -4.37
C LYS A 91 -3.29 -7.84 -5.02
N ILE A 92 -2.51 -6.86 -4.52
CA ILE A 92 -2.47 -5.50 -5.10
C ILE A 92 -2.08 -5.57 -6.58
N ALA A 93 -0.99 -6.28 -6.90
CA ALA A 93 -0.51 -6.41 -8.27
C ALA A 93 -1.57 -7.05 -9.19
N SER A 94 -2.18 -8.15 -8.74
CA SER A 94 -3.22 -8.86 -9.49
C SER A 94 -4.46 -8.00 -9.71
N LYS A 95 -4.96 -7.33 -8.67
CA LYS A 95 -6.19 -6.53 -8.75
C LYS A 95 -6.05 -5.31 -9.65
N ASN A 96 -4.87 -4.70 -9.67
CA ASN A 96 -4.57 -3.54 -10.52
C ASN A 96 -4.02 -3.92 -11.90
N GLY A 97 -3.94 -5.21 -12.25
CA GLY A 97 -3.40 -5.67 -13.51
C GLY A 97 -1.95 -5.25 -13.74
N ILE A 98 -1.15 -5.19 -12.67
CA ILE A 98 0.24 -4.77 -12.74
C ILE A 98 1.08 -5.91 -13.31
N THR A 99 1.77 -5.65 -14.41
CA THR A 99 2.74 -6.58 -15.01
C THR A 99 4.14 -6.17 -14.57
N VAL A 100 4.94 -7.13 -14.07
CA VAL A 100 6.30 -6.87 -13.58
C VAL A 100 7.31 -7.72 -14.34
N GLY A 101 8.25 -7.06 -15.01
CA GLY A 101 9.45 -7.66 -15.59
C GLY A 101 10.65 -7.53 -14.66
N TYR A 102 11.62 -8.44 -14.76
CA TYR A 102 12.81 -8.46 -13.91
C TYR A 102 14.09 -8.61 -14.72
N GLU A 103 15.13 -7.95 -14.26
CA GLU A 103 16.49 -8.03 -14.79
C GLU A 103 17.47 -8.19 -13.62
N ILE A 104 18.39 -9.17 -13.69
CA ILE A 104 19.47 -9.29 -12.72
C ILE A 104 20.57 -8.31 -13.12
N VAL A 105 20.82 -7.31 -12.28
CA VAL A 105 21.84 -6.29 -12.51
C VAL A 105 23.19 -6.76 -12.01
N THR A 106 23.20 -7.36 -10.81
CA THR A 106 24.41 -7.89 -10.20
C THR A 106 24.08 -9.20 -9.51
N LEU A 107 24.97 -10.19 -9.66
CA LEU A 107 24.87 -11.46 -8.97
C LEU A 107 26.27 -11.96 -8.61
N ASP A 108 26.58 -11.95 -7.34
CA ASP A 108 27.76 -12.60 -6.77
C ASP A 108 27.32 -13.72 -5.82
N LEU A 109 27.33 -14.94 -6.32
CA LEU A 109 26.94 -16.12 -5.52
C LEU A 109 27.97 -16.46 -4.44
N LYS A 110 29.24 -16.08 -4.61
CA LYS A 110 30.30 -16.35 -3.65
C LYS A 110 30.12 -15.44 -2.43
N GLU A 111 30.00 -14.16 -2.64
CA GLU A 111 29.73 -13.18 -1.59
C GLU A 111 28.26 -13.22 -1.11
N GLY A 112 27.36 -13.84 -1.90
CA GLY A 112 25.95 -13.91 -1.59
C GLY A 112 25.26 -12.56 -1.74
N GLU A 113 25.56 -11.84 -2.81
CA GLU A 113 24.97 -10.55 -3.13
C GLU A 113 24.18 -10.61 -4.45
N CYS A 114 23.05 -9.92 -4.49
CA CYS A 114 22.22 -9.82 -5.68
C CYS A 114 21.50 -8.47 -5.72
N VAL A 115 21.49 -7.85 -6.90
CA VAL A 115 20.65 -6.70 -7.22
C VAL A 115 19.76 -7.06 -8.39
N VAL A 116 18.45 -6.92 -8.20
CA VAL A 116 17.43 -7.13 -9.22
C VAL A 116 16.73 -5.81 -9.50
N LYS A 117 16.64 -5.46 -10.77
CA LYS A 117 15.80 -4.37 -11.26
C LYS A 117 14.43 -4.94 -11.58
N ALA A 118 13.37 -4.30 -11.11
CA ALA A 118 12.00 -4.56 -11.54
C ALA A 118 11.50 -3.38 -12.37
N ALA A 119 10.81 -3.68 -13.47
CA ALA A 119 10.05 -2.70 -14.25
C ALA A 119 8.59 -3.13 -14.26
N ALA A 120 7.70 -2.25 -13.86
CA ALA A 120 6.28 -2.53 -13.73
C ALA A 120 5.44 -1.57 -14.56
N THR A 121 4.34 -2.09 -15.11
CA THR A 121 3.37 -1.35 -15.90
C THR A 121 1.97 -1.57 -15.32
N MET A 122 1.20 -0.49 -15.17
CA MET A 122 -0.18 -0.49 -14.72
C MET A 122 -1.03 0.37 -15.66
N LYS A 123 -2.21 -0.13 -16.05
CA LYS A 123 -3.20 0.65 -16.80
C LYS A 123 -4.16 1.36 -15.84
N VAL A 124 -4.36 2.65 -16.04
CA VAL A 124 -5.30 3.47 -15.28
C VAL A 124 -6.24 4.18 -16.26
N GLY A 125 -7.40 3.61 -16.51
CA GLY A 125 -8.28 4.07 -17.59
C GLY A 125 -7.60 3.94 -18.95
N ASN A 126 -7.42 5.06 -19.65
CA ASN A 126 -6.72 5.12 -20.96
C ASN A 126 -5.20 5.36 -20.83
N ASP A 127 -4.72 5.65 -19.61
CA ASP A 127 -3.32 5.94 -19.38
C ASP A 127 -2.53 4.69 -18.97
N VAL A 128 -1.22 4.76 -19.18
CA VAL A 128 -0.28 3.73 -18.76
C VAL A 128 0.75 4.35 -17.82
N ARG A 129 0.81 3.83 -16.60
CA ARG A 129 1.84 4.20 -15.63
C ARG A 129 2.95 3.16 -15.62
N ASN A 130 4.18 3.62 -15.66
CA ASN A 130 5.38 2.79 -15.59
C ASN A 130 6.19 3.17 -14.36
N MET A 131 6.76 2.18 -13.70
CA MET A 131 7.66 2.34 -12.55
C MET A 131 8.82 1.37 -12.69
N MET A 132 9.98 1.80 -12.27
CA MET A 132 11.18 0.97 -12.20
C MET A 132 11.87 1.21 -10.86
N ASP A 133 12.30 0.13 -10.22
CA ASP A 133 13.05 0.21 -8.97
C ASP A 133 13.95 -1.03 -8.81
N PHE A 134 14.83 -0.99 -7.83
CA PHE A 134 15.79 -2.04 -7.55
C PHE A 134 15.46 -2.73 -6.23
N GLY A 135 15.72 -4.02 -6.16
CA GLY A 135 15.74 -4.78 -4.92
C GLY A 135 17.12 -5.38 -4.73
N GLU A 136 17.65 -5.23 -3.56
CA GLU A 136 18.97 -5.71 -3.17
C GLU A 136 18.87 -6.76 -2.07
N ALA A 137 19.72 -7.75 -2.11
CA ALA A 137 19.88 -8.74 -1.06
C ALA A 137 21.35 -9.10 -0.90
N SER A 138 21.80 -9.09 0.34
CA SER A 138 23.16 -9.52 0.71
C SER A 138 23.06 -10.45 1.91
N ARG A 139 23.73 -11.60 1.81
CA ARG A 139 23.73 -12.64 2.83
C ARG A 139 24.15 -12.12 4.20
N ASP A 140 25.12 -11.24 4.22
CA ASP A 140 25.77 -10.82 5.47
C ASP A 140 25.36 -9.40 5.91
N LYS A 141 24.73 -8.61 5.02
CA LYS A 141 24.36 -7.23 5.32
C LYS A 141 22.88 -7.05 5.65
N ASN A 142 21.98 -7.73 4.91
CA ASN A 142 20.55 -7.43 5.02
C ASN A 142 19.63 -8.65 4.95
N LEU A 143 20.16 -9.86 5.07
CA LEU A 143 19.40 -11.09 5.19
C LEU A 143 19.69 -11.80 6.51
N THR A 144 18.64 -12.28 7.16
CA THR A 144 18.72 -13.01 8.42
C THR A 144 18.14 -14.42 8.28
N GLY A 145 18.52 -15.31 9.18
CA GLY A 145 17.97 -16.67 9.29
C GLY A 145 17.93 -17.42 7.96
N GLY A 146 16.80 -18.03 7.65
CA GLY A 146 16.60 -18.82 6.43
C GLY A 146 16.70 -18.02 5.12
N GLY A 147 16.53 -16.69 5.17
CA GLY A 147 16.63 -15.82 4.00
C GLY A 147 18.01 -15.81 3.35
N LYS A 148 19.08 -16.06 4.14
CA LYS A 148 20.47 -16.09 3.66
C LYS A 148 20.73 -17.10 2.52
N LYS A 149 19.89 -18.13 2.40
CA LYS A 149 19.98 -19.14 1.33
C LYS A 149 19.33 -18.70 0.02
N TRP A 150 18.49 -17.64 0.04
CA TRP A 150 17.61 -17.27 -1.05
C TRP A 150 17.84 -15.84 -1.54
N VAL A 151 19.12 -15.46 -1.70
CA VAL A 151 19.53 -14.09 -2.04
C VAL A 151 18.79 -13.53 -3.27
N VAL A 152 18.78 -14.28 -4.38
CA VAL A 152 18.11 -13.86 -5.62
C VAL A 152 16.60 -13.69 -5.41
N SER A 153 15.97 -14.63 -4.71
CA SER A 153 14.54 -14.56 -4.42
C SER A 153 14.19 -13.37 -3.54
N MET A 154 15.04 -13.04 -2.57
CA MET A 154 14.83 -11.89 -1.68
C MET A 154 15.01 -10.57 -2.42
N ALA A 155 16.05 -10.43 -3.25
CA ALA A 155 16.23 -9.28 -4.12
C ALA A 155 15.01 -9.06 -5.04
N LYS A 156 14.54 -10.14 -5.69
CA LYS A 156 13.36 -10.10 -6.54
C LYS A 156 12.09 -9.68 -5.78
N LYS A 157 11.88 -10.20 -4.57
CA LYS A 157 10.71 -9.84 -3.74
C LYS A 157 10.71 -8.36 -3.38
N ARG A 158 11.87 -7.82 -2.97
CA ARG A 158 12.05 -6.41 -2.64
C ARG A 158 11.82 -5.52 -3.84
N ALA A 159 12.41 -5.84 -5.00
CA ALA A 159 12.19 -5.10 -6.23
C ALA A 159 10.71 -5.05 -6.62
N MET A 160 10.00 -6.20 -6.56
CA MET A 160 8.57 -6.25 -6.83
C MET A 160 7.76 -5.40 -5.87
N ALA A 161 8.03 -5.50 -4.58
CA ALA A 161 7.32 -4.73 -3.57
C ALA A 161 7.42 -3.23 -3.85
N ARG A 162 8.62 -2.73 -4.12
CA ARG A 162 8.89 -1.33 -4.41
C ARG A 162 8.09 -0.81 -5.59
N VAL A 163 8.13 -1.48 -6.74
CA VAL A 163 7.41 -1.01 -7.93
C VAL A 163 5.89 -1.10 -7.78
N VAL A 164 5.35 -2.14 -7.13
CA VAL A 164 3.91 -2.30 -6.91
C VAL A 164 3.40 -1.24 -5.94
N MET A 165 4.07 -1.03 -4.82
CA MET A 165 3.63 -0.09 -3.79
C MET A 165 3.79 1.37 -4.23
N SER A 166 4.79 1.67 -5.06
CA SER A 166 4.94 3.00 -5.69
C SER A 166 3.82 3.28 -6.69
N LEU A 167 3.49 2.33 -7.58
CA LEU A 167 2.43 2.50 -8.58
C LEU A 167 1.05 2.69 -7.96
N THR A 168 0.81 2.11 -6.79
CA THR A 168 -0.50 2.09 -6.14
C THR A 168 -0.65 3.08 -4.99
N GLY A 169 0.39 3.90 -4.71
CA GLY A 169 0.34 4.97 -3.72
C GLY A 169 0.51 4.52 -2.26
N PHE A 170 0.82 3.26 -2.00
CA PHE A 170 1.06 2.80 -0.61
C PHE A 170 2.30 3.44 0.02
N TYR A 171 3.36 3.64 -0.75
CA TYR A 171 4.56 4.32 -0.24
C TYR A 171 4.31 5.78 0.12
N GLU A 172 3.49 6.48 -0.64
CA GLU A 172 3.10 7.87 -0.33
C GLU A 172 2.41 7.97 1.03
N GLN A 173 1.74 6.89 1.44
CA GLN A 173 1.11 6.77 2.74
C GLN A 173 2.05 6.18 3.82
N GLY A 174 3.34 6.01 3.53
CA GLY A 174 4.34 5.48 4.46
C GLY A 174 4.12 4.02 4.85
N MET A 175 3.49 3.22 3.97
CA MET A 175 3.39 1.79 4.13
C MET A 175 4.56 1.11 3.42
N TYR A 176 5.18 0.14 4.05
CA TYR A 176 6.32 -0.62 3.53
C TYR A 176 6.01 -2.11 3.43
N SER A 177 6.80 -2.83 2.64
CA SER A 177 6.76 -4.28 2.58
C SER A 177 7.56 -4.90 3.73
N LYS A 178 7.09 -6.03 4.24
CA LYS A 178 7.83 -6.83 5.22
C LYS A 178 9.20 -7.27 4.70
N ASP A 179 9.31 -7.55 3.40
CA ASP A 179 10.56 -8.02 2.78
C ASP A 179 11.63 -6.92 2.67
N GLU A 180 11.24 -5.63 2.82
CA GLU A 180 12.16 -4.49 2.78
C GLU A 180 12.72 -4.13 4.15
N MET A 181 11.99 -4.47 5.21
CA MET A 181 12.45 -4.21 6.55
C MET A 181 13.40 -5.33 6.97
N SER A 182 14.69 -5.01 7.10
CA SER A 182 15.63 -5.86 7.83
C SER A 182 15.27 -5.76 9.31
N PHE A 183 14.49 -6.73 9.80
CA PHE A 183 14.37 -6.89 11.23
C PHE A 183 15.69 -7.50 11.69
N GLU A 184 16.54 -6.68 12.29
CA GLU A 184 17.53 -7.21 13.20
C GLU A 184 16.73 -7.91 14.30
N GLU A 185 16.73 -9.25 14.29
CA GLU A 185 16.44 -9.99 15.51
C GLU A 185 17.46 -9.45 16.51
N GLU A 186 17.01 -8.62 17.45
CA GLU A 186 17.77 -8.38 18.66
C GLU A 186 18.00 -9.75 19.28
N THR A 187 19.13 -10.34 18.97
CA THR A 187 19.70 -11.41 19.80
C THR A 187 19.74 -10.82 21.19
N GLY A 188 18.92 -11.36 22.08
CA GLY A 188 18.62 -10.88 23.39
C GLY A 188 19.84 -10.27 24.07
N GLY A 189 19.92 -8.96 24.07
CA GLY A 189 20.77 -8.23 24.98
C GLY A 189 20.21 -8.49 26.36
N ASP A 190 21.02 -9.12 27.20
CA ASP A 190 20.73 -9.37 28.60
C ASP A 190 20.10 -8.13 29.24
N LEU A 191 18.84 -8.25 29.59
CA LEU A 191 18.22 -7.29 30.50
C LEU A 191 19.05 -7.34 31.80
N PRO A 192 19.59 -6.23 32.29
CA PRO A 192 20.29 -6.23 33.55
C PRO A 192 19.34 -6.72 34.63
N ALA A 193 19.74 -7.80 35.27
CA ALA A 193 19.01 -8.40 36.38
C ALA A 193 18.65 -7.29 37.38
N LYS A 194 17.36 -7.09 37.65
CA LYS A 194 16.91 -6.24 38.75
C LYS A 194 17.52 -6.78 40.02
N SER A 195 18.55 -6.10 40.49
CA SER A 195 19.08 -6.30 41.84
C SER A 195 17.98 -5.89 42.82
N GLY A 196 17.32 -6.88 43.39
CA GLY A 196 16.43 -6.67 44.52
C GLY A 196 17.22 -6.23 45.74
N GLN A 197 16.78 -5.20 46.38
CA GLN A 197 16.83 -4.96 47.80
C GLN A 197 15.43 -4.52 48.25
#